data_051f441c12a6ce2e95e4625720f43d00
#
_entry.id   051f441c12a6ce2e95e4625720f43d00
#
_cell.length_a   1.000
_cell.length_b   1.000
_cell.length_c   1.000
_cell.angle_alpha   90.00
_cell.angle_beta   90.00
_cell.angle_gamma   90.00
#
_symmetry.space_group_name_H-M   'P 1'
#
loop_
_entity.id
_entity.type
_entity.pdbx_description
1 polymer ?
#
loop_
_entity_poly.entity_id
_entity_poly.type
_entity_poly.pdbx_seq_one_letter_code
_entity_poly.pdbx_strand_id
1 'polypeptide(L)'
;MENAKLALMVNAVNPLIGGVVLAGDKGTGKSTLVRAFAQVLPKQPVAKGCPFNCNPFNPLEMCDYHYELWSKGDKIEYELRKIRVVDLPLNATPDRVAGSIDIEQTIKTGRVVFKPGLLAEANRNILYIDEVNLLEDYIADLILDAAASGWNVVEREGISFKHPARFVLVGSMNPEEGMLRPQILDRFGLYIPVEASMSPEERAEIVERVDEFARDPVAFYKKWEPVEKQVEERIARAREMISSVAMDRDLLKLVTTTVVKLGIKTHRAEIVTTRTAKAIAALDGRTRVSLNDVLKAMELALRHRLKSKPFEEPQKRFEEVVKELTSEKLEQREEQSKGSDKGGAQGGVPGIMGSGRSNRVETLLKNLSETLVSLVKEPYNDANMQSSIFSRGSREFKATAIASSKGVAIDAIPPVKQQMLVDVDLPASLRASVVLNPTLPIVVRPSCIRVRVRKERVPALHIILLDTSGSMLIKKRISVAKHILKTLMEEAYVKRTFVSLIVFRGVDAATIVEPTRNLEIAFRSLEEIPVGGSTPFTTALLKALNYFKTFKRVFKEPKMVLHIISDGRANVFLTKRPKDELLELAEEYKMLGVEVVAYHTASSTMAIMPDYMKLFVEAVGGRYYKI
;
A
#
# COMPACT_ATOMS: atom_id res chain seq x y z
N MET A 1 18.91 5.19 7.15
CA MET A 1 18.38 4.52 8.38
C MET A 1 17.77 5.49 9.41
N GLU A 2 18.23 6.74 9.57
CA GLU A 2 17.75 7.68 10.60
C GLU A 2 16.24 7.98 10.52
N ASN A 3 15.70 8.18 9.30
CA ASN A 3 14.27 8.38 9.10
C ASN A 3 13.44 7.16 9.54
N ALA A 4 13.97 5.94 9.36
CA ALA A 4 13.29 4.72 9.81
C ALA A 4 13.26 4.62 11.34
N LYS A 5 14.38 4.91 12.01
CA LYS A 5 14.44 4.99 13.48
C LYS A 5 13.47 6.03 14.03
N LEU A 6 13.48 7.24 13.44
CA LEU A 6 12.56 8.31 13.83
C LEU A 6 11.10 7.89 13.66
N ALA A 7 10.73 7.32 12.51
CA ALA A 7 9.37 6.88 12.24
C ALA A 7 8.88 5.81 13.23
N LEU A 8 9.74 4.85 13.59
CA LEU A 8 9.43 3.85 14.61
C LEU A 8 9.22 4.50 15.99
N MET A 9 10.12 5.41 16.41
CA MET A 9 9.99 6.13 17.68
C MET A 9 8.71 6.96 17.75
N VAL A 10 8.40 7.73 16.68
CA VAL A 10 7.18 8.56 16.61
C VAL A 10 5.92 7.70 16.70
N ASN A 11 5.91 6.55 16.00
CA ASN A 11 4.78 5.63 16.02
C ASN A 11 4.65 4.91 17.38
N ALA A 12 5.77 4.65 18.06
CA ALA A 12 5.78 4.10 19.41
C ALA A 12 5.28 5.11 20.47
N VAL A 13 5.54 6.40 20.27
CA VAL A 13 5.02 7.48 21.13
C VAL A 13 3.52 7.65 20.91
N ASN A 14 3.06 7.61 19.66
CA ASN A 14 1.65 7.76 19.31
C ASN A 14 1.20 6.72 18.28
N PRO A 15 0.74 5.54 18.68
CA PRO A 15 0.26 4.49 17.76
C PRO A 15 -0.91 4.92 16.86
N LEU A 16 -1.68 5.96 17.25
CA LEU A 16 -2.77 6.52 16.45
C LEU A 16 -2.30 7.25 15.18
N ILE A 17 -0.99 7.33 14.92
CA ILE A 17 -0.41 7.73 13.63
C ILE A 17 -0.80 6.74 12.53
N GLY A 18 -1.01 5.45 12.89
CA GLY A 18 -1.58 4.46 11.98
C GLY A 18 -0.54 3.56 11.30
N GLY A 19 0.67 3.45 11.87
CA GLY A 19 1.70 2.50 11.43
C GLY A 19 2.74 3.07 10.47
N VAL A 20 3.78 2.27 10.26
CA VAL A 20 4.96 2.59 9.43
C VAL A 20 5.15 1.50 8.38
N VAL A 21 5.36 1.88 7.12
CA VAL A 21 5.86 0.99 6.07
C VAL A 21 7.33 1.26 5.85
N LEU A 22 8.16 0.24 5.98
CA LEU A 22 9.59 0.25 5.66
C LEU A 22 9.77 -0.39 4.27
N ALA A 23 10.02 0.42 3.25
CA ALA A 23 10.15 -0.02 1.86
C ALA A 23 11.62 -0.06 1.45
N GLY A 24 12.09 -1.18 0.92
CA GLY A 24 13.48 -1.32 0.45
C GLY A 24 13.82 -2.77 0.13
N ASP A 25 14.99 -2.98 -0.46
CA ASP A 25 15.45 -4.27 -0.94
C ASP A 25 15.65 -5.29 0.18
N LYS A 26 15.67 -6.58 -0.18
CA LYS A 26 16.02 -7.66 0.75
C LYS A 26 17.43 -7.44 1.30
N GLY A 27 17.62 -7.77 2.59
CA GLY A 27 18.94 -7.63 3.23
C GLY A 27 19.29 -6.21 3.73
N THR A 28 18.43 -5.21 3.61
CA THR A 28 18.67 -3.85 4.14
C THR A 28 18.47 -3.72 5.66
N GLY A 29 18.20 -4.81 6.37
CA GLY A 29 18.11 -4.83 7.84
C GLY A 29 16.76 -4.37 8.42
N LYS A 30 15.69 -4.29 7.63
CA LYS A 30 14.35 -3.84 8.09
C LYS A 30 13.82 -4.65 9.26
N SER A 31 13.77 -5.97 9.13
CA SER A 31 13.25 -6.88 10.16
C SER A 31 14.13 -6.87 11.41
N THR A 32 15.45 -6.78 11.24
CA THR A 32 16.42 -6.63 12.34
C THR A 32 16.19 -5.33 13.11
N LEU A 33 15.96 -4.22 12.40
CA LEU A 33 15.68 -2.92 13.02
C LEU A 33 14.42 -2.98 13.89
N VAL A 34 13.34 -3.61 13.40
CA VAL A 34 12.07 -3.71 14.16
C VAL A 34 12.24 -4.57 15.41
N ARG A 35 12.95 -5.70 15.31
CA ARG A 35 13.20 -6.58 16.46
C ARG A 35 14.11 -5.92 17.49
N ALA A 36 15.18 -5.24 17.06
CA ALA A 36 16.04 -4.47 17.93
C ALA A 36 15.28 -3.32 18.61
N PHE A 37 14.41 -2.62 17.85
CA PHE A 37 13.60 -1.54 18.40
C PHE A 37 12.67 -2.01 19.52
N ALA A 38 12.09 -3.21 19.43
CA ALA A 38 11.26 -3.77 20.49
C ALA A 38 12.02 -3.93 21.82
N GLN A 39 13.33 -4.22 21.77
CA GLN A 39 14.16 -4.37 22.98
C GLN A 39 14.38 -3.05 23.72
N VAL A 40 14.40 -1.95 22.96
CA VAL A 40 14.66 -0.59 23.47
C VAL A 40 13.39 0.10 23.98
N LEU A 41 12.20 -0.51 23.81
CA LEU A 41 10.96 0.07 24.28
C LEU A 41 10.76 -0.13 25.81
N PRO A 42 10.21 0.89 26.51
CA PRO A 42 10.00 0.79 27.95
C PRO A 42 9.02 -0.32 28.32
N LYS A 43 9.27 -0.96 29.46
CA LYS A 43 8.32 -1.90 30.05
C LYS A 43 7.01 -1.20 30.35
N GLN A 44 5.92 -1.91 30.21
CA GLN A 44 4.58 -1.36 30.42
C GLN A 44 3.77 -2.19 31.43
N PRO A 45 2.92 -1.54 32.26
CA PRO A 45 2.03 -2.24 33.17
C PRO A 45 0.91 -2.92 32.38
N VAL A 46 0.67 -4.19 32.66
CA VAL A 46 -0.36 -5.03 32.03
C VAL A 46 -1.14 -5.73 33.12
N ALA A 47 -2.47 -5.73 33.03
CA ALA A 47 -3.34 -6.44 33.98
C ALA A 47 -2.99 -7.94 33.98
N LYS A 48 -2.72 -8.47 35.17
CA LYS A 48 -2.24 -9.85 35.36
C LYS A 48 -3.29 -10.85 34.89
N GLY A 49 -2.86 -11.82 34.06
CA GLY A 49 -3.76 -12.83 33.51
C GLY A 49 -4.71 -12.35 32.42
N CYS A 50 -4.65 -11.08 32.00
CA CYS A 50 -5.50 -10.54 30.94
C CYS A 50 -5.02 -11.03 29.54
N PRO A 51 -5.88 -11.70 28.76
CA PRO A 51 -5.53 -12.15 27.41
C PRO A 51 -5.43 -11.00 26.41
N PHE A 52 -5.94 -9.82 26.75
CA PHE A 52 -5.95 -8.61 25.91
C PHE A 52 -4.88 -7.59 26.30
N ASN A 53 -3.94 -7.90 27.19
CA ASN A 53 -2.89 -7.00 27.65
C ASN A 53 -3.41 -5.61 28.10
N CYS A 54 -4.54 -5.55 28.80
CA CYS A 54 -5.17 -4.30 29.22
C CYS A 54 -4.26 -3.42 30.07
N ASN A 55 -4.39 -2.10 29.90
CA ASN A 55 -3.74 -1.13 30.78
C ASN A 55 -4.53 -0.99 32.08
N PRO A 56 -3.98 -1.30 33.26
CA PRO A 56 -4.72 -1.24 34.52
C PRO A 56 -5.08 0.19 34.96
N PHE A 57 -4.49 1.22 34.35
CA PHE A 57 -4.66 2.63 34.73
C PHE A 57 -5.46 3.47 33.73
N ASN A 58 -5.73 2.94 32.53
CA ASN A 58 -6.45 3.68 31.49
C ASN A 58 -7.72 2.95 31.07
N PRO A 59 -8.93 3.44 31.44
CA PRO A 59 -10.19 2.78 31.10
C PRO A 59 -10.46 2.66 29.61
N LEU A 60 -9.85 3.54 28.78
CA LEU A 60 -9.95 3.48 27.30
C LEU A 60 -9.11 2.36 26.66
N GLU A 61 -8.33 1.64 27.47
CA GLU A 61 -7.46 0.54 27.05
C GLU A 61 -7.79 -0.76 27.81
N MET A 62 -9.01 -0.87 28.34
CA MET A 62 -9.49 -2.03 29.07
C MET A 62 -10.52 -2.81 28.27
N CYS A 63 -10.51 -4.14 28.42
CA CYS A 63 -11.63 -4.98 28.01
C CYS A 63 -12.80 -4.80 28.99
N ASP A 64 -13.99 -5.25 28.61
CA ASP A 64 -15.21 -5.05 29.40
C ASP A 64 -15.08 -5.56 30.85
N TYR A 65 -14.40 -6.70 31.06
CA TYR A 65 -14.13 -7.26 32.40
C TYR A 65 -13.30 -6.32 33.28
N HIS A 66 -12.16 -5.81 32.79
CA HIS A 66 -11.32 -4.92 33.57
C HIS A 66 -11.91 -3.52 33.71
N TYR A 67 -12.69 -3.08 32.72
CA TYR A 67 -13.46 -1.84 32.83
C TYR A 67 -14.51 -1.91 33.94
N GLU A 68 -15.20 -3.05 34.07
CA GLU A 68 -16.15 -3.27 35.15
C GLU A 68 -15.48 -3.25 36.52
N LEU A 69 -14.35 -3.92 36.72
CA LEU A 69 -13.56 -3.85 37.96
C LEU A 69 -13.13 -2.42 38.28
N TRP A 70 -12.59 -1.72 37.30
CA TRP A 70 -12.16 -0.33 37.44
C TRP A 70 -13.32 0.60 37.82
N SER A 71 -14.48 0.43 37.20
CA SER A 71 -15.68 1.24 37.48
C SER A 71 -16.25 1.04 38.90
N LYS A 72 -16.03 -0.15 39.48
CA LYS A 72 -16.38 -0.48 40.85
C LYS A 72 -15.34 0.01 41.88
N GLY A 73 -14.21 0.52 41.41
CA GLY A 73 -13.10 0.93 42.27
C GLY A 73 -12.22 -0.23 42.76
N ASP A 74 -12.38 -1.42 42.20
CA ASP A 74 -11.59 -2.59 42.57
C ASP A 74 -10.13 -2.45 42.07
N LYS A 75 -9.20 -2.95 42.87
CA LYS A 75 -7.77 -2.91 42.56
C LYS A 75 -7.44 -3.97 41.50
N ILE A 76 -6.96 -3.52 40.33
CA ILE A 76 -6.48 -4.41 39.26
C ILE A 76 -5.02 -4.77 39.53
N GLU A 77 -4.75 -6.06 39.78
CA GLU A 77 -3.36 -6.55 39.83
C GLU A 77 -2.67 -6.40 38.47
N TYR A 78 -1.40 -6.01 38.47
CA TYR A 78 -0.65 -5.83 37.26
C TYR A 78 0.79 -6.31 37.38
N GLU A 79 1.42 -6.54 36.25
CA GLU A 79 2.85 -6.84 36.11
C GLU A 79 3.49 -5.96 35.05
N LEU A 80 4.81 -5.73 35.17
CA LEU A 80 5.58 -5.00 34.14
C LEU A 80 6.06 -5.97 33.09
N ARG A 81 5.56 -5.82 31.86
CA ARG A 81 5.95 -6.63 30.70
C ARG A 81 6.80 -5.86 29.72
N LYS A 82 7.81 -6.52 29.12
CA LYS A 82 8.50 -5.99 27.93
C LYS A 82 7.57 -6.03 26.73
N ILE A 83 7.70 -5.03 25.87
CA ILE A 83 7.03 -5.00 24.55
C ILE A 83 7.68 -6.06 23.65
N ARG A 84 6.88 -6.82 22.94
CA ARG A 84 7.33 -7.86 22.01
C ARG A 84 6.85 -7.59 20.60
N VAL A 85 7.52 -8.23 19.65
CA VAL A 85 7.07 -8.26 18.25
C VAL A 85 6.13 -9.45 18.09
N VAL A 86 4.91 -9.18 17.61
CA VAL A 86 3.93 -10.18 17.20
C VAL A 86 3.98 -10.24 15.69
N ASP A 87 4.47 -11.35 15.15
CA ASP A 87 4.58 -11.54 13.71
C ASP A 87 3.23 -11.97 13.13
N LEU A 88 2.81 -11.32 12.04
CA LEU A 88 1.63 -11.71 11.28
C LEU A 88 2.04 -12.61 10.11
N PRO A 89 1.63 -13.88 10.08
CA PRO A 89 1.86 -14.73 8.91
C PRO A 89 1.04 -14.26 7.71
N LEU A 90 1.62 -14.30 6.51
CA LEU A 90 0.94 -13.90 5.26
C LEU A 90 -0.32 -14.71 4.95
N ASN A 91 -0.35 -15.97 5.39
CA ASN A 91 -1.49 -16.88 5.22
C ASN A 91 -2.44 -16.91 6.44
N ALA A 92 -2.40 -15.90 7.30
CA ALA A 92 -3.28 -15.82 8.47
C ALA A 92 -4.75 -15.75 8.04
N THR A 93 -5.60 -16.53 8.70
CA THR A 93 -7.04 -16.45 8.51
C THR A 93 -7.64 -15.31 9.34
N PRO A 94 -8.81 -14.75 8.96
CA PRO A 94 -9.48 -13.71 9.76
C PRO A 94 -9.69 -14.12 11.21
N ASP A 95 -10.04 -15.38 11.46
CA ASP A 95 -10.24 -15.94 12.81
C ASP A 95 -8.98 -15.93 13.64
N ARG A 96 -7.83 -16.19 13.03
CA ARG A 96 -6.54 -16.12 13.70
C ARG A 96 -6.13 -14.68 14.00
N VAL A 97 -6.51 -13.75 13.14
CA VAL A 97 -6.18 -12.32 13.30
C VAL A 97 -7.10 -11.65 14.32
N ALA A 98 -8.40 -11.66 14.08
CA ALA A 98 -9.37 -10.97 14.93
C ALA A 98 -9.76 -11.77 16.19
N GLY A 99 -9.60 -13.10 16.14
CA GLY A 99 -10.14 -14.03 17.12
C GLY A 99 -11.45 -14.64 16.67
N SER A 100 -11.90 -15.63 17.41
CA SER A 100 -13.11 -16.40 17.11
C SER A 100 -13.83 -16.83 18.39
N ILE A 101 -15.05 -17.31 18.25
CA ILE A 101 -15.77 -17.94 19.36
C ILE A 101 -15.21 -19.36 19.55
N ASP A 102 -14.81 -19.71 20.76
CA ASP A 102 -14.45 -21.08 21.13
C ASP A 102 -15.71 -21.89 21.29
N ILE A 103 -16.09 -22.60 20.24
CA ILE A 103 -17.32 -23.39 20.18
C ILE A 103 -17.28 -24.51 21.22
N GLU A 104 -16.13 -25.16 21.40
CA GLU A 104 -15.98 -26.28 22.34
C GLU A 104 -16.19 -25.84 23.79
N GLN A 105 -15.53 -24.76 24.19
CA GLN A 105 -15.69 -24.21 25.54
C GLN A 105 -17.07 -23.56 25.74
N THR A 106 -17.61 -22.92 24.71
CA THR A 106 -18.97 -22.34 24.75
C THR A 106 -20.02 -23.42 25.00
N ILE A 107 -19.92 -24.57 24.35
CA ILE A 107 -20.84 -25.72 24.58
C ILE A 107 -20.65 -26.31 25.99
N LYS A 108 -19.39 -26.48 26.45
CA LYS A 108 -19.09 -27.04 27.78
C LYS A 108 -19.55 -26.14 28.92
N THR A 109 -19.42 -24.83 28.77
CA THR A 109 -19.71 -23.87 29.84
C THR A 109 -21.11 -23.25 29.77
N GLY A 110 -21.81 -23.42 28.63
CA GLY A 110 -23.09 -22.75 28.38
C GLY A 110 -22.99 -21.22 28.24
N ARG A 111 -21.78 -20.67 28.18
CA ARG A 111 -21.49 -19.25 28.02
C ARG A 111 -20.58 -19.04 26.81
N VAL A 112 -20.79 -17.92 26.12
CA VAL A 112 -19.90 -17.56 24.99
C VAL A 112 -18.49 -17.33 25.47
N VAL A 113 -17.56 -18.15 24.97
CA VAL A 113 -16.12 -18.04 25.25
C VAL A 113 -15.43 -17.53 24.00
N PHE A 114 -14.76 -16.40 24.12
CA PHE A 114 -13.99 -15.80 23.02
C PHE A 114 -12.55 -16.31 23.05
N LYS A 115 -12.05 -16.81 21.90
CA LYS A 115 -10.67 -17.18 21.68
C LYS A 115 -9.92 -15.99 21.09
N PRO A 116 -9.01 -15.32 21.84
CA PRO A 116 -8.26 -14.16 21.37
C PRO A 116 -7.44 -14.47 20.13
N GLY A 117 -7.40 -13.53 19.18
CA GLY A 117 -6.56 -13.59 17.98
C GLY A 117 -5.26 -12.79 18.14
N LEU A 118 -4.52 -12.68 17.02
CA LEU A 118 -3.25 -11.94 16.98
C LEU A 118 -3.42 -10.45 17.34
N LEU A 119 -4.57 -9.81 17.03
CA LEU A 119 -4.83 -8.43 17.41
C LEU A 119 -4.94 -8.24 18.92
N ALA A 120 -5.44 -9.24 19.63
CA ALA A 120 -5.45 -9.25 21.10
C ALA A 120 -4.05 -9.38 21.69
N GLU A 121 -3.23 -10.27 21.12
CA GLU A 121 -1.83 -10.44 21.50
C GLU A 121 -1.00 -9.20 21.18
N ALA A 122 -1.26 -8.57 20.03
CA ALA A 122 -0.58 -7.36 19.57
C ALA A 122 -0.96 -6.12 20.39
N ASN A 123 -2.09 -6.11 21.12
CA ASN A 123 -2.48 -4.96 21.91
C ASN A 123 -1.35 -4.52 22.84
N ARG A 124 -0.95 -3.24 22.72
CA ARG A 124 0.18 -2.60 23.43
C ARG A 124 1.56 -3.21 23.12
N ASN A 125 1.67 -4.00 22.04
CA ASN A 125 2.89 -4.58 21.48
C ASN A 125 3.17 -4.01 20.08
N ILE A 126 4.18 -4.56 19.37
CA ILE A 126 4.41 -4.28 17.95
C ILE A 126 3.75 -5.39 17.15
N LEU A 127 2.87 -5.02 16.20
CA LEU A 127 2.41 -5.93 15.16
C LEU A 127 3.29 -5.75 13.93
N TYR A 128 4.03 -6.79 13.56
CA TYR A 128 4.95 -6.78 12.43
C TYR A 128 4.41 -7.64 11.28
N ILE A 129 4.37 -7.05 10.09
CA ILE A 129 3.95 -7.70 8.86
C ILE A 129 5.13 -7.69 7.91
N ASP A 130 5.75 -8.86 7.70
CA ASP A 130 6.80 -8.99 6.69
C ASP A 130 6.16 -9.12 5.30
N GLU A 131 6.73 -8.45 4.31
CA GLU A 131 6.20 -8.42 2.94
C GLU A 131 4.70 -8.02 2.88
N VAL A 132 4.35 -6.91 3.52
CA VAL A 132 2.96 -6.42 3.63
C VAL A 132 2.26 -6.23 2.27
N ASN A 133 3.03 -6.05 1.18
CA ASN A 133 2.53 -6.00 -0.20
C ASN A 133 1.94 -7.32 -0.69
N LEU A 134 2.28 -8.45 -0.07
CA LEU A 134 1.76 -9.78 -0.39
C LEU A 134 0.54 -10.16 0.46
N LEU A 135 0.23 -9.38 1.49
CA LEU A 135 -0.91 -9.64 2.37
C LEU A 135 -2.24 -9.54 1.62
N GLU A 136 -3.18 -10.41 1.94
CA GLU A 136 -4.53 -10.35 1.36
C GLU A 136 -5.29 -9.10 1.84
N ASP A 137 -6.03 -8.45 0.94
CA ASP A 137 -6.65 -7.14 1.20
C ASP A 137 -7.57 -7.13 2.40
N TYR A 138 -8.41 -8.17 2.55
CA TYR A 138 -9.37 -8.23 3.65
C TYR A 138 -8.68 -8.38 5.02
N ILE A 139 -7.49 -9.00 5.08
CA ILE A 139 -6.68 -9.05 6.30
C ILE A 139 -6.03 -7.69 6.56
N ALA A 140 -5.50 -7.05 5.50
CA ALA A 140 -4.93 -5.71 5.61
C ALA A 140 -6.00 -4.70 6.09
N ASP A 141 -7.20 -4.73 5.53
CA ASP A 141 -8.32 -3.88 5.93
C ASP A 141 -8.69 -4.08 7.41
N LEU A 142 -8.82 -5.35 7.84
CA LEU A 142 -9.13 -5.70 9.23
C LEU A 142 -8.10 -5.12 10.21
N ILE A 143 -6.81 -5.26 9.92
CA ILE A 143 -5.72 -4.77 10.77
C ILE A 143 -5.69 -3.25 10.80
N LEU A 144 -5.83 -2.61 9.64
CA LEU A 144 -5.77 -1.15 9.51
C LEU A 144 -6.98 -0.46 10.14
N ASP A 145 -8.15 -1.10 10.12
CA ASP A 145 -9.35 -0.61 10.82
C ASP A 145 -9.18 -0.72 12.34
N ALA A 146 -8.61 -1.82 12.83
CA ALA A 146 -8.26 -1.97 14.24
C ALA A 146 -7.19 -0.95 14.69
N ALA A 147 -6.13 -0.73 13.87
CA ALA A 147 -5.09 0.25 14.15
C ALA A 147 -5.62 1.70 14.18
N ALA A 148 -6.60 2.02 13.34
CA ALA A 148 -7.19 3.35 13.26
C ALA A 148 -8.16 3.64 14.42
N SER A 149 -8.99 2.66 14.78
CA SER A 149 -10.00 2.78 15.86
C SER A 149 -9.39 2.56 17.25
N GLY A 150 -8.34 1.75 17.35
CA GLY A 150 -7.77 1.24 18.60
C GLY A 150 -8.60 0.11 19.23
N TRP A 151 -9.56 -0.43 18.49
CA TRP A 151 -10.46 -1.50 18.92
C TRP A 151 -10.61 -2.56 17.83
N ASN A 152 -10.65 -3.81 18.24
CA ASN A 152 -11.07 -4.92 17.39
C ASN A 152 -12.51 -5.30 17.75
N VAL A 153 -13.39 -5.28 16.75
CA VAL A 153 -14.80 -5.66 16.89
C VAL A 153 -15.07 -6.89 16.05
N VAL A 154 -15.52 -7.95 16.68
CA VAL A 154 -15.84 -9.22 16.03
C VAL A 154 -17.34 -9.45 16.15
N GLU A 155 -18.03 -9.34 15.01
CA GLU A 155 -19.47 -9.61 14.92
C GLU A 155 -19.68 -10.89 14.13
N ARG A 156 -20.17 -11.93 14.80
CA ARG A 156 -20.46 -13.23 14.17
C ARG A 156 -21.67 -13.87 14.82
N GLU A 157 -22.54 -14.41 14.00
CA GLU A 157 -23.69 -15.22 14.42
C GLU A 157 -24.58 -14.55 15.47
N GLY A 158 -24.71 -13.21 15.39
CA GLY A 158 -25.50 -12.44 16.34
C GLY A 158 -24.78 -12.14 17.66
N ILE A 159 -23.50 -12.52 17.80
CA ILE A 159 -22.65 -12.20 18.95
C ILE A 159 -21.69 -11.11 18.53
N SER A 160 -21.67 -10.01 19.29
CA SER A 160 -20.68 -8.94 19.16
C SER A 160 -19.70 -9.00 20.33
N PHE A 161 -18.41 -9.04 20.03
CA PHE A 161 -17.34 -8.99 21.00
C PHE A 161 -16.33 -7.92 20.61
N LYS A 162 -15.90 -7.11 21.57
CA LYS A 162 -14.90 -6.04 21.36
C LYS A 162 -13.77 -6.13 22.38
N HIS A 163 -12.58 -5.81 21.94
CA HIS A 163 -11.42 -5.68 22.83
C HIS A 163 -10.48 -4.57 22.34
N PRO A 164 -9.67 -3.97 23.23
CA PRO A 164 -8.69 -2.98 22.82
C PRO A 164 -7.64 -3.60 21.90
N ALA A 165 -7.26 -2.88 20.84
CA ALA A 165 -6.29 -3.28 19.84
C ALA A 165 -5.39 -2.10 19.44
N ARG A 166 -4.69 -1.53 20.42
CA ARG A 166 -3.75 -0.41 20.25
C ARG A 166 -2.34 -0.95 20.17
N PHE A 167 -1.79 -1.03 19.00
CA PHE A 167 -0.47 -1.60 18.74
C PHE A 167 0.35 -0.69 17.85
N VAL A 168 1.67 -0.84 17.91
CA VAL A 168 2.59 -0.21 16.95
C VAL A 168 2.61 -1.06 15.70
N LEU A 169 1.96 -0.58 14.63
CA LEU A 169 1.92 -1.30 13.36
C LEU A 169 3.18 -1.02 12.54
N VAL A 170 3.88 -2.06 12.11
CA VAL A 170 5.04 -1.96 11.23
C VAL A 170 4.92 -2.98 10.10
N GLY A 171 4.94 -2.49 8.87
CA GLY A 171 5.02 -3.33 7.67
C GLY A 171 6.38 -3.20 7.01
N SER A 172 6.99 -4.29 6.57
CA SER A 172 8.10 -4.26 5.63
C SER A 172 7.60 -4.56 4.22
N MET A 173 8.23 -4.02 3.21
CA MET A 173 7.98 -4.39 1.82
C MET A 173 9.26 -4.30 0.98
N ASN A 174 9.31 -5.10 -0.08
CA ASN A 174 10.24 -4.93 -1.17
C ASN A 174 9.49 -4.35 -2.39
N PRO A 175 9.81 -3.12 -2.84
CA PRO A 175 9.18 -2.53 -4.01
C PRO A 175 9.32 -3.37 -5.29
N GLU A 176 10.40 -4.15 -5.43
CA GLU A 176 10.62 -5.04 -6.58
C GLU A 176 9.58 -6.17 -6.68
N GLU A 177 9.04 -6.62 -5.55
CA GLU A 177 8.00 -7.66 -5.49
C GLU A 177 6.58 -7.11 -5.67
N GLY A 178 6.47 -5.81 -5.88
CA GLY A 178 5.22 -5.09 -6.11
C GLY A 178 4.92 -4.06 -5.02
N MET A 179 4.19 -3.03 -5.41
CA MET A 179 3.78 -1.96 -4.51
C MET A 179 2.49 -2.31 -3.76
N LEU A 180 2.34 -1.75 -2.56
CA LEU A 180 1.05 -1.76 -1.85
C LEU A 180 -0.01 -1.05 -2.69
N ARG A 181 -1.24 -1.56 -2.65
CA ARG A 181 -2.37 -0.88 -3.28
C ARG A 181 -2.53 0.53 -2.69
N PRO A 182 -2.82 1.54 -3.51
CA PRO A 182 -2.97 2.91 -3.05
C PRO A 182 -3.96 3.06 -1.88
N GLN A 183 -5.03 2.24 -1.86
CA GLN A 183 -6.04 2.24 -0.80
C GLN A 183 -5.50 1.75 0.55
N ILE A 184 -4.65 0.73 0.53
CA ILE A 184 -3.99 0.20 1.73
C ILE A 184 -2.87 1.14 2.15
N LEU A 185 -2.07 1.62 1.20
CA LEU A 185 -0.95 2.52 1.45
C LEU A 185 -1.42 3.85 2.08
N ASP A 186 -2.56 4.42 1.64
CA ASP A 186 -3.13 5.64 2.25
C ASP A 186 -3.57 5.43 3.71
N ARG A 187 -3.88 4.19 4.10
CA ARG A 187 -4.25 3.87 5.49
C ARG A 187 -3.06 3.79 6.43
N PHE A 188 -1.86 3.47 5.92
CA PHE A 188 -0.63 3.58 6.71
C PHE A 188 -0.30 5.05 6.98
N GLY A 189 0.17 5.34 8.19
CA GLY A 189 0.53 6.68 8.61
C GLY A 189 1.78 7.19 7.89
N LEU A 190 2.85 6.41 7.97
CA LEU A 190 4.19 6.77 7.51
C LEU A 190 4.73 5.78 6.49
N TYR A 191 5.50 6.28 5.52
CA TYR A 191 6.18 5.47 4.52
C TYR A 191 7.64 5.89 4.40
N ILE A 192 8.55 4.96 4.65
CA ILE A 192 9.98 5.24 4.76
C ILE A 192 10.75 4.35 3.78
N PRO A 193 11.42 4.92 2.78
CA PRO A 193 12.38 4.18 1.99
C PRO A 193 13.60 3.84 2.84
N VAL A 194 14.03 2.59 2.76
CA VAL A 194 15.20 2.05 3.46
C VAL A 194 16.17 1.54 2.41
N GLU A 195 17.22 2.28 2.19
CA GLU A 195 18.28 1.95 1.25
C GLU A 195 19.51 1.46 2.00
N ALA A 196 20.26 0.55 1.39
CA ALA A 196 21.56 0.14 1.90
C ALA A 196 22.54 1.33 1.81
N SER A 197 23.36 1.52 2.83
CA SER A 197 24.41 2.56 2.77
C SER A 197 25.34 2.32 1.59
N MET A 198 25.66 3.39 0.88
CA MET A 198 26.65 3.38 -0.19
C MET A 198 28.06 3.72 0.32
N SER A 199 28.22 4.13 1.60
CA SER A 199 29.52 4.36 2.22
C SER A 199 30.20 3.04 2.57
N PRO A 200 31.43 2.80 2.08
CA PRO A 200 32.23 1.63 2.46
C PRO A 200 32.50 1.56 3.96
N GLU A 201 32.69 2.72 4.61
CA GLU A 201 32.98 2.83 6.03
C GLU A 201 31.79 2.36 6.88
N GLU A 202 30.58 2.83 6.56
CA GLU A 202 29.36 2.38 7.25
C GLU A 202 29.10 0.87 7.04
N ARG A 203 29.42 0.35 5.87
CA ARG A 203 29.30 -1.09 5.59
C ARG A 203 30.33 -1.90 6.40
N ALA A 204 31.57 -1.42 6.50
CA ALA A 204 32.60 -2.05 7.33
C ALA A 204 32.17 -2.09 8.80
N GLU A 205 31.66 -0.96 9.32
CA GLU A 205 31.14 -0.88 10.69
C GLU A 205 29.98 -1.87 10.96
N ILE A 206 29.09 -2.10 9.98
CA ILE A 206 28.04 -3.10 10.10
C ILE A 206 28.65 -4.50 10.27
N VAL A 207 29.64 -4.85 9.45
CA VAL A 207 30.31 -6.17 9.54
C VAL A 207 31.01 -6.33 10.90
N GLU A 208 31.77 -5.33 11.34
CA GLU A 208 32.44 -5.33 12.63
C GLU A 208 31.48 -5.53 13.80
N ARG A 209 30.34 -4.84 13.80
CA ARG A 209 29.31 -4.98 14.84
C ARG A 209 28.66 -6.35 14.83
N VAL A 210 28.40 -6.95 13.66
CA VAL A 210 27.86 -8.31 13.54
C VAL A 210 28.86 -9.32 14.08
N ASP A 211 30.14 -9.18 13.75
CA ASP A 211 31.19 -10.06 14.24
C ASP A 211 31.42 -9.90 15.75
N GLU A 212 31.39 -8.67 16.28
CA GLU A 212 31.48 -8.39 17.72
C GLU A 212 30.31 -9.08 18.47
N PHE A 213 29.09 -8.93 17.95
CA PHE A 213 27.92 -9.59 18.51
C PHE A 213 28.02 -11.13 18.46
N ALA A 214 28.50 -11.68 17.35
CA ALA A 214 28.65 -13.13 17.20
C ALA A 214 29.69 -13.73 18.16
N ARG A 215 30.73 -12.98 18.51
CA ARG A 215 31.79 -13.43 19.46
C ARG A 215 31.30 -13.44 20.90
N ASP A 216 30.69 -12.36 21.36
CA ASP A 216 30.20 -12.24 22.73
C ASP A 216 28.93 -11.36 22.78
N PRO A 217 27.75 -11.95 22.63
CA PRO A 217 26.48 -11.22 22.69
C PRO A 217 26.28 -10.48 24.03
N VAL A 218 26.77 -11.06 25.14
CA VAL A 218 26.57 -10.47 26.48
C VAL A 218 27.40 -9.21 26.65
N ALA A 219 28.67 -9.23 26.25
CA ALA A 219 29.52 -8.05 26.26
C ALA A 219 29.01 -6.97 25.32
N PHE A 220 28.52 -7.36 24.13
CA PHE A 220 27.92 -6.45 23.16
C PHE A 220 26.70 -5.74 23.73
N TYR A 221 25.77 -6.45 24.36
CA TYR A 221 24.60 -5.83 25.01
C TYR A 221 25.01 -4.88 26.14
N LYS A 222 25.96 -5.25 26.99
CA LYS A 222 26.48 -4.37 28.05
C LYS A 222 27.10 -3.09 27.50
N LYS A 223 27.81 -3.16 26.39
CA LYS A 223 28.43 -2.01 25.72
C LYS A 223 27.37 -0.99 25.24
N TRP A 224 26.27 -1.47 24.67
CA TRP A 224 25.22 -0.62 24.09
C TRP A 224 24.09 -0.26 25.06
N GLU A 225 23.98 -0.94 26.21
CA GLU A 225 22.93 -0.71 27.22
C GLU A 225 22.76 0.76 27.63
N PRO A 226 23.83 1.57 27.85
CA PRO A 226 23.66 2.98 28.20
C PRO A 226 22.98 3.81 27.11
N VAL A 227 23.28 3.52 25.83
CA VAL A 227 22.68 4.22 24.69
C VAL A 227 21.22 3.79 24.51
N GLU A 228 20.95 2.49 24.60
CA GLU A 228 19.58 1.93 24.54
C GLU A 228 18.70 2.50 25.64
N LYS A 229 19.22 2.63 26.87
CA LYS A 229 18.50 3.23 28.01
C LYS A 229 18.14 4.69 27.78
N GLN A 230 19.03 5.47 27.15
CA GLN A 230 18.71 6.87 26.78
C GLN A 230 17.54 6.93 25.79
N VAL A 231 17.48 6.02 24.81
CA VAL A 231 16.37 5.95 23.85
C VAL A 231 15.09 5.51 24.56
N GLU A 232 15.15 4.51 25.46
CA GLU A 232 14.04 4.05 26.29
C GLU A 232 13.44 5.21 27.11
N GLU A 233 14.27 5.95 27.84
CA GLU A 233 13.86 7.10 28.66
C GLU A 233 13.28 8.23 27.81
N ARG A 234 13.86 8.47 26.62
CA ARG A 234 13.35 9.48 25.68
C ARG A 234 11.94 9.13 25.21
N ILE A 235 11.69 7.86 24.85
CA ILE A 235 10.37 7.39 24.42
C ILE A 235 9.37 7.42 25.59
N ALA A 236 9.79 6.99 26.78
CA ALA A 236 8.93 7.01 27.98
C ALA A 236 8.46 8.44 28.30
N ARG A 237 9.37 9.41 28.39
CA ARG A 237 9.05 10.82 28.60
C ARG A 237 8.13 11.39 27.51
N ALA A 238 8.40 11.06 26.25
CA ALA A 238 7.58 11.52 25.14
C ALA A 238 6.14 10.99 25.21
N ARG A 239 5.93 9.74 25.64
CA ARG A 239 4.59 9.16 25.86
C ARG A 239 3.80 9.88 26.95
N GLU A 240 4.46 10.33 28.01
CA GLU A 240 3.82 11.10 29.08
C GLU A 240 3.46 12.52 28.61
N MET A 241 4.34 13.12 27.83
CA MET A 241 4.20 14.51 27.37
C MET A 241 3.26 14.71 26.19
N ILE A 242 3.02 13.70 25.36
CA ILE A 242 2.34 13.85 24.06
C ILE A 242 0.98 14.56 24.16
N SER A 243 0.24 14.34 25.23
CA SER A 243 -1.07 14.97 25.48
C SER A 243 -0.96 16.48 25.75
N SER A 244 0.16 16.96 26.25
CA SER A 244 0.43 18.37 26.57
C SER A 244 1.03 19.16 25.41
N VAL A 245 1.44 18.48 24.32
CA VAL A 245 2.07 19.14 23.17
C VAL A 245 1.04 19.91 22.34
N ALA A 246 1.19 21.23 22.32
CA ALA A 246 0.37 22.15 21.52
C ALA A 246 0.99 22.42 20.14
N MET A 247 0.12 22.64 19.16
CA MET A 247 0.50 23.08 17.81
C MET A 247 -0.21 24.40 17.51
N ASP A 248 0.54 25.41 17.10
CA ASP A 248 0.01 26.71 16.77
C ASP A 248 -0.89 26.63 15.52
N ARG A 249 -1.97 27.46 15.51
CA ARG A 249 -2.94 27.46 14.41
C ARG A 249 -2.31 27.78 13.05
N ASP A 250 -1.25 28.58 13.04
CA ASP A 250 -0.53 28.94 11.81
C ASP A 250 0.24 27.77 11.22
N LEU A 251 0.84 26.91 12.07
CA LEU A 251 1.46 25.68 11.62
C LEU A 251 0.42 24.66 11.12
N LEU A 252 -0.75 24.61 11.78
CA LEU A 252 -1.83 23.77 11.30
C LEU A 252 -2.34 24.26 9.92
N LYS A 253 -2.49 25.57 9.73
CA LYS A 253 -2.84 26.15 8.42
C LYS A 253 -1.78 25.82 7.36
N LEU A 254 -0.50 25.86 7.69
CA LEU A 254 0.58 25.44 6.79
C LEU A 254 0.38 24.00 6.34
N VAL A 255 0.12 23.06 7.27
CA VAL A 255 -0.13 21.65 6.94
C VAL A 255 -1.31 21.51 5.99
N THR A 256 -2.45 22.11 6.32
CA THR A 256 -3.69 22.00 5.50
C THR A 256 -3.52 22.63 4.12
N THR A 257 -2.88 23.81 4.04
CA THR A 257 -2.61 24.47 2.76
C THR A 257 -1.68 23.64 1.88
N THR A 258 -0.63 23.05 2.46
CA THR A 258 0.29 22.15 1.74
C THR A 258 -0.45 20.93 1.19
N VAL A 259 -1.26 20.26 2.00
CA VAL A 259 -2.04 19.07 1.58
C VAL A 259 -3.00 19.42 0.43
N VAL A 260 -3.68 20.57 0.50
CA VAL A 260 -4.58 21.06 -0.57
C VAL A 260 -3.80 21.40 -1.85
N LYS A 261 -2.69 22.15 -1.76
CA LYS A 261 -1.83 22.48 -2.93
C LYS A 261 -1.25 21.21 -3.59
N LEU A 262 -0.95 20.17 -2.82
CA LEU A 262 -0.50 18.88 -3.32
C LEU A 262 -1.62 18.02 -3.95
N GLY A 263 -2.88 18.46 -3.83
CA GLY A 263 -4.04 17.76 -4.39
C GLY A 263 -4.40 16.46 -3.68
N ILE A 264 -3.99 16.30 -2.42
CA ILE A 264 -4.34 15.13 -1.59
C ILE A 264 -5.78 15.32 -1.10
N LYS A 265 -6.64 14.32 -1.37
CA LYS A 265 -8.09 14.43 -1.11
C LYS A 265 -8.54 13.85 0.23
N THR A 266 -7.63 13.23 0.99
CA THR A 266 -7.96 12.54 2.24
C THR A 266 -7.55 13.37 3.45
N HIS A 267 -8.46 13.57 4.42
CA HIS A 267 -8.16 14.26 5.68
C HIS A 267 -7.21 13.50 6.60
N ARG A 268 -6.91 12.24 6.26
CA ARG A 268 -5.92 11.44 7.01
C ARG A 268 -4.53 12.04 6.92
N ALA A 269 -4.21 12.70 5.79
CA ALA A 269 -2.91 13.33 5.57
C ALA A 269 -2.61 14.41 6.61
N GLU A 270 -3.55 15.34 6.85
CA GLU A 270 -3.40 16.41 7.83
C GLU A 270 -3.33 15.85 9.27
N ILE A 271 -4.21 14.88 9.59
CA ILE A 271 -4.28 14.27 10.92
C ILE A 271 -2.97 13.57 11.26
N VAL A 272 -2.47 12.74 10.32
CA VAL A 272 -1.22 12.00 10.52
C VAL A 272 -0.04 12.95 10.63
N THR A 273 0.09 13.94 9.73
CA THR A 273 1.17 14.93 9.77
C THR A 273 1.18 15.69 11.09
N THR A 274 0.00 16.12 11.58
CA THR A 274 -0.12 16.83 12.87
C THR A 274 0.28 15.94 14.05
N ARG A 275 -0.17 14.69 14.07
CA ARG A 275 0.19 13.72 15.11
C ARG A 275 1.68 13.41 15.12
N THR A 276 2.27 13.26 13.93
CA THR A 276 3.70 13.02 13.73
C THR A 276 4.53 14.21 14.22
N ALA A 277 4.15 15.45 13.85
CA ALA A 277 4.84 16.65 14.30
C ALA A 277 4.81 16.82 15.84
N LYS A 278 3.65 16.55 16.47
CA LYS A 278 3.52 16.53 17.92
C LYS A 278 4.41 15.47 18.58
N ALA A 279 4.47 14.27 17.99
CA ALA A 279 5.31 13.20 18.52
C ALA A 279 6.81 13.49 18.38
N ILE A 280 7.24 14.17 17.30
CA ILE A 280 8.62 14.66 17.13
C ILE A 280 8.96 15.68 18.23
N ALA A 281 8.07 16.67 18.44
CA ALA A 281 8.28 17.67 19.51
C ALA A 281 8.35 17.03 20.91
N ALA A 282 7.51 16.02 21.18
CA ALA A 282 7.54 15.28 22.44
C ALA A 282 8.86 14.50 22.63
N LEU A 283 9.37 13.85 21.58
CA LEU A 283 10.66 13.16 21.60
C LEU A 283 11.83 14.09 21.91
N ASP A 284 11.71 15.35 21.51
CA ASP A 284 12.70 16.39 21.83
C ASP A 284 12.43 17.10 23.17
N GLY A 285 11.48 16.62 23.96
CA GLY A 285 11.12 17.18 25.27
C GLY A 285 10.46 18.57 25.20
N ARG A 286 9.83 18.92 24.05
CA ARG A 286 9.20 20.21 23.83
C ARG A 286 7.67 20.11 23.91
N THR A 287 7.05 21.09 24.52
CA THR A 287 5.60 21.20 24.66
C THR A 287 4.93 21.97 23.52
N ARG A 288 5.73 22.51 22.58
CA ARG A 288 5.25 23.21 21.38
C ARG A 288 5.92 22.67 20.13
N VAL A 289 5.12 22.49 19.10
CA VAL A 289 5.58 22.07 17.76
C VAL A 289 6.30 23.23 17.09
N SER A 290 7.47 22.96 16.51
CA SER A 290 8.25 23.91 15.69
C SER A 290 7.97 23.71 14.19
N LEU A 291 8.39 24.67 13.36
CA LEU A 291 8.32 24.54 11.91
C LEU A 291 9.10 23.31 11.40
N ASN A 292 10.29 23.06 11.97
CA ASN A 292 11.09 21.90 11.60
C ASN A 292 10.39 20.57 11.85
N ASP A 293 9.63 20.46 12.95
CA ASP A 293 8.86 19.24 13.25
C ASP A 293 7.78 19.02 12.19
N VAL A 294 7.13 20.10 11.75
CA VAL A 294 6.12 20.05 10.69
C VAL A 294 6.71 19.61 9.37
N LEU A 295 7.84 20.20 8.96
CA LEU A 295 8.54 19.84 7.72
C LEU A 295 8.96 18.37 7.73
N LYS A 296 9.54 17.92 8.84
CA LYS A 296 9.94 16.53 9.01
C LYS A 296 8.75 15.58 9.01
N ALA A 297 7.67 15.96 9.68
CA ALA A 297 6.44 15.17 9.68
C ALA A 297 5.81 15.07 8.29
N MET A 298 5.83 16.15 7.50
CA MET A 298 5.35 16.16 6.11
C MET A 298 6.17 15.21 5.24
N GLU A 299 7.50 15.21 5.36
CA GLU A 299 8.38 14.29 4.64
C GLU A 299 7.99 12.82 4.88
N LEU A 300 7.76 12.46 6.15
CA LEU A 300 7.45 11.09 6.54
C LEU A 300 6.01 10.66 6.19
N ALA A 301 5.04 11.60 6.26
CA ALA A 301 3.62 11.30 6.15
C ALA A 301 3.01 11.54 4.77
N LEU A 302 3.57 12.43 3.94
CA LEU A 302 2.94 12.85 2.68
C LEU A 302 3.55 12.17 1.45
N ARG A 303 4.79 11.69 1.50
CA ARG A 303 5.53 11.15 0.35
C ARG A 303 4.74 10.11 -0.44
N HIS A 304 4.11 9.15 0.22
CA HIS A 304 3.34 8.07 -0.41
C HIS A 304 1.91 8.49 -0.82
N ARG A 305 1.45 9.67 -0.41
CA ARG A 305 0.13 10.22 -0.75
C ARG A 305 0.17 11.14 -1.95
N LEU A 306 1.38 11.49 -2.41
CA LEU A 306 1.55 12.32 -3.60
C LEU A 306 1.11 11.53 -4.83
N LYS A 307 0.06 11.99 -5.49
CA LYS A 307 -0.30 11.48 -6.81
C LYS A 307 0.63 12.16 -7.81
N SER A 308 1.51 11.37 -8.44
CA SER A 308 2.23 11.85 -9.60
C SER A 308 1.22 12.17 -10.69
N LYS A 309 1.17 13.42 -11.14
CA LYS A 309 0.63 13.67 -12.46
C LYS A 309 1.55 12.98 -13.47
N PRO A 310 1.02 12.50 -14.61
CA PRO A 310 1.88 12.00 -15.67
C PRO A 310 2.94 13.08 -15.96
N PHE A 311 4.24 12.71 -15.83
CA PHE A 311 5.41 13.58 -16.09
C PHE A 311 5.82 14.59 -14.99
N GLU A 312 5.20 14.62 -13.81
CA GLU A 312 5.73 15.36 -12.65
C GLU A 312 6.33 14.37 -11.64
N GLU A 313 7.58 14.59 -11.24
CA GLU A 313 8.16 13.88 -10.11
C GLU A 313 7.47 14.36 -8.82
N PRO A 314 6.82 13.46 -8.06
CA PRO A 314 6.06 13.84 -6.87
C PRO A 314 6.91 14.62 -5.85
N GLN A 315 8.20 14.33 -5.82
CA GLN A 315 9.15 14.93 -4.88
C GLN A 315 9.48 16.38 -5.23
N LYS A 316 9.75 16.69 -6.49
CA LYS A 316 10.01 18.07 -6.94
C LYS A 316 8.81 18.97 -6.65
N ARG A 317 7.60 18.49 -6.92
CA ARG A 317 6.38 19.24 -6.62
C ARG A 317 6.19 19.48 -5.12
N PHE A 318 6.53 18.50 -4.28
CA PHE A 318 6.49 18.67 -2.82
C PHE A 318 7.46 19.75 -2.37
N GLU A 319 8.71 19.71 -2.86
CA GLU A 319 9.75 20.71 -2.54
C GLU A 319 9.37 22.12 -3.01
N GLU A 320 8.84 22.24 -4.23
CA GLU A 320 8.39 23.53 -4.78
C GLU A 320 7.26 24.12 -3.94
N VAL A 321 6.24 23.34 -3.61
CA VAL A 321 5.11 23.78 -2.78
C VAL A 321 5.57 24.14 -1.37
N VAL A 322 6.48 23.38 -0.78
CA VAL A 322 7.02 23.69 0.56
C VAL A 322 7.90 24.93 0.53
N LYS A 323 8.73 25.13 -0.50
CA LYS A 323 9.56 26.33 -0.67
C LYS A 323 8.68 27.58 -0.86
N GLU A 324 7.70 27.52 -1.74
CA GLU A 324 6.76 28.61 -1.99
C GLU A 324 6.04 29.05 -0.71
N LEU A 325 5.48 28.09 0.04
CA LEU A 325 4.74 28.38 1.28
C LEU A 325 5.62 28.87 2.44
N THR A 326 6.91 28.45 2.46
CA THR A 326 7.86 28.92 3.48
C THR A 326 8.37 30.31 3.16
N SER A 327 8.60 30.65 1.89
CA SER A 327 8.98 32.00 1.47
C SER A 327 7.86 33.01 1.67
N GLU A 328 6.61 32.71 1.27
CA GLU A 328 5.43 33.54 1.53
C GLU A 328 5.25 33.89 3.02
N LYS A 329 5.53 32.94 3.92
CA LYS A 329 5.43 33.16 5.37
C LYS A 329 6.58 34.01 5.93
N LEU A 330 7.75 33.93 5.36
CA LEU A 330 8.90 34.77 5.76
C LEU A 330 8.65 36.22 5.33
N GLU A 331 8.17 36.45 4.12
CA GLU A 331 7.82 37.79 3.61
C GLU A 331 6.69 38.43 4.43
N GLN A 332 5.63 37.70 4.77
CA GLN A 332 4.53 38.21 5.61
C GLN A 332 4.99 38.56 7.05
N ARG A 333 5.98 37.86 7.60
CA ARG A 333 6.56 38.22 8.90
C ARG A 333 7.46 39.43 8.83
N GLU A 334 8.19 39.65 7.75
CA GLU A 334 8.99 40.84 7.53
C GLU A 334 8.13 42.07 7.27
N GLU A 335 6.99 41.94 6.57
CA GLU A 335 6.04 43.02 6.39
C GLU A 335 5.31 43.39 7.69
N GLN A 336 4.95 42.43 8.52
CA GLN A 336 4.36 42.69 9.84
C GLN A 336 5.34 43.31 10.83
N SER A 337 6.64 43.02 10.74
CA SER A 337 7.68 43.65 11.56
C SER A 337 7.97 45.09 11.10
N LYS A 338 7.84 45.38 9.80
CA LYS A 338 7.99 46.71 9.25
C LYS A 338 6.77 47.61 9.47
N GLY A 339 5.60 47.01 9.71
CA GLY A 339 4.32 47.76 9.98
C GLY A 339 4.18 48.20 11.43
N SER A 340 4.92 47.63 12.38
CA SER A 340 4.86 47.99 13.82
C SER A 340 5.83 49.13 14.23
N ASP A 341 6.70 49.59 13.32
CA ASP A 341 7.75 50.58 13.64
C ASP A 341 7.39 52.03 13.23
N LYS A 342 6.09 52.30 12.97
CA LYS A 342 5.59 53.67 12.75
C LYS A 342 4.79 54.20 13.94
N GLY A 343 5.43 54.34 15.07
CA GLY A 343 4.78 55.01 16.21
C GLY A 343 5.66 55.05 17.44
N GLY A 344 6.43 56.13 17.64
CA GLY A 344 6.92 56.50 18.96
C GLY A 344 8.47 56.57 19.15
N ALA A 345 8.92 57.78 19.31
CA ALA A 345 10.27 58.31 19.40
C ALA A 345 11.18 57.77 20.52
N GLN A 346 12.46 57.86 20.23
CA GLN A 346 13.61 58.17 21.11
C GLN A 346 13.95 57.27 22.31
N GLY A 347 15.08 56.60 22.20
CA GLY A 347 15.78 55.97 23.31
C GLY A 347 16.77 54.91 22.84
N GLY A 348 18.00 55.34 22.47
CA GLY A 348 19.02 54.43 21.97
C GLY A 348 19.63 53.54 23.03
N VAL A 349 20.06 52.35 22.64
CA VAL A 349 21.26 51.59 23.05
C VAL A 349 21.49 50.45 22.03
N PRO A 350 22.74 50.04 21.71
CA PRO A 350 23.10 49.39 20.46
C PRO A 350 23.08 47.86 20.45
N GLY A 351 22.77 47.37 19.30
CA GLY A 351 23.29 46.19 18.63
C GLY A 351 23.54 44.88 19.37
N ILE A 352 22.75 43.86 19.00
CA ILE A 352 23.27 42.49 18.87
C ILE A 352 22.55 41.82 17.69
N MET A 353 23.33 41.46 16.72
CA MET A 353 23.15 40.69 15.52
C MET A 353 21.97 39.70 15.47
N GLY A 354 21.10 39.89 14.52
CA GLY A 354 20.04 38.97 14.09
C GLY A 354 20.28 38.27 12.74
N SER A 355 21.55 37.97 12.36
CA SER A 355 21.89 37.34 11.07
C SER A 355 22.01 35.81 11.07
N GLY A 356 21.92 35.17 12.24
CA GLY A 356 22.18 33.73 12.36
C GLY A 356 21.00 32.79 12.12
N ARG A 357 19.75 33.32 12.03
CA ARG A 357 18.56 32.46 11.89
C ARG A 357 18.11 32.27 10.45
N SER A 358 18.29 33.23 9.57
CA SER A 358 17.95 33.14 8.14
C SER A 358 18.85 32.12 7.42
N ASN A 359 20.17 32.14 7.68
CA ASN A 359 21.12 31.22 7.08
C ASN A 359 20.93 29.75 7.49
N ARG A 360 20.33 29.48 8.65
CA ARG A 360 20.09 28.11 9.12
C ARG A 360 18.89 27.45 8.40
N VAL A 361 17.87 28.23 8.06
CA VAL A 361 16.71 27.75 7.30
C VAL A 361 17.09 27.56 5.83
N GLU A 362 17.86 28.48 5.25
CA GLU A 362 18.42 28.33 3.89
C GLU A 362 19.40 27.15 3.79
N THR A 363 20.24 26.93 4.79
CA THR A 363 21.16 25.80 4.83
C THR A 363 20.41 24.48 4.97
N LEU A 364 19.32 24.41 5.76
CA LEU A 364 18.46 23.23 5.88
C LEU A 364 17.65 22.97 4.61
N LEU A 365 17.15 24.00 3.95
CA LEU A 365 16.48 23.89 2.65
C LEU A 365 17.47 23.49 1.54
N LYS A 366 18.70 23.97 1.60
CA LYS A 366 19.77 23.61 0.67
C LYS A 366 20.25 22.17 0.87
N ASN A 367 20.39 21.73 2.12
CA ASN A 367 20.72 20.33 2.45
C ASN A 367 19.59 19.36 2.07
N LEU A 368 18.32 19.75 2.23
CA LEU A 368 17.16 18.99 1.73
C LEU A 368 17.14 18.91 0.20
N SER A 369 17.49 20.02 -0.49
CA SER A 369 17.57 20.04 -1.96
C SER A 369 18.77 19.26 -2.50
N GLU A 370 19.92 19.28 -1.84
CA GLU A 370 21.13 18.57 -2.28
C GLU A 370 21.03 17.07 -2.07
N THR A 371 20.36 16.61 -1.01
CA THR A 371 20.12 15.17 -0.76
C THR A 371 19.09 14.58 -1.76
N LEU A 372 18.23 15.41 -2.37
CA LEU A 372 17.20 14.99 -3.30
C LEU A 372 17.57 15.18 -4.78
N VAL A 373 18.53 16.07 -5.09
CA VAL A 373 19.04 16.33 -6.46
C VAL A 373 19.94 15.21 -6.98
N SER A 374 20.54 14.39 -6.12
CA SER A 374 21.45 13.32 -6.56
C SER A 374 20.77 12.13 -7.27
N LEU A 375 19.44 12.09 -7.38
CA LEU A 375 18.69 10.92 -7.83
C LEU A 375 17.89 11.06 -9.12
N VAL A 376 17.92 12.20 -9.85
CA VAL A 376 17.10 12.32 -11.09
C VAL A 376 17.77 13.11 -12.22
N LYS A 377 17.82 12.52 -13.41
CA LYS A 377 18.08 13.19 -14.70
C LYS A 377 16.83 13.12 -15.61
N GLU A 378 16.34 14.28 -15.88
CA GLU A 378 15.70 14.97 -17.02
C GLU A 378 14.32 14.58 -17.64
N PRO A 379 13.60 15.58 -18.25
CA PRO A 379 12.15 15.64 -18.35
C PRO A 379 11.56 15.55 -19.77
N TYR A 380 10.27 15.31 -19.89
CA TYR A 380 9.47 15.76 -21.05
C TYR A 380 8.03 16.15 -20.69
N ASN A 381 7.64 17.32 -21.22
CA ASN A 381 6.34 17.98 -21.05
C ASN A 381 5.35 17.58 -22.16
N ASP A 382 4.10 17.33 -21.87
CA ASP A 382 2.97 18.07 -22.45
C ASP A 382 1.58 17.65 -21.93
N ALA A 383 0.67 18.61 -21.94
CA ALA A 383 -0.58 18.69 -21.21
C ALA A 383 -1.83 18.29 -22.01
N ASN A 384 -2.89 18.02 -21.27
CA ASN A 384 -4.32 18.00 -21.63
C ASN A 384 -4.84 16.89 -22.56
N MET A 385 -5.39 15.84 -21.94
CA MET A 385 -6.60 15.19 -22.45
C MET A 385 -7.48 14.64 -21.32
N GLN A 386 -8.75 14.97 -21.42
CA GLN A 386 -9.77 14.82 -20.38
C GLN A 386 -10.18 13.36 -20.10
N SER A 387 -10.51 13.13 -18.85
CA SER A 387 -10.91 11.91 -18.15
C SER A 387 -12.30 11.34 -18.53
N SER A 388 -12.76 11.40 -19.78
CA SER A 388 -14.12 11.02 -20.14
C SER A 388 -14.31 9.64 -20.81
N ILE A 389 -13.24 8.89 -21.12
CA ILE A 389 -13.35 7.67 -21.92
C ILE A 389 -13.48 6.38 -21.07
N PHE A 390 -13.13 6.41 -19.78
CA PHE A 390 -13.02 5.19 -18.96
C PHE A 390 -14.05 5.00 -17.83
N SER A 391 -15.10 5.82 -17.75
CA SER A 391 -16.06 5.80 -16.61
C SER A 391 -17.29 4.90 -16.79
N ARG A 392 -17.28 3.89 -17.67
CA ARG A 392 -18.39 2.90 -17.72
C ARG A 392 -17.86 1.47 -17.86
N GLY A 393 -17.90 0.72 -16.74
CA GLY A 393 -18.05 -0.74 -16.79
C GLY A 393 -16.87 -1.60 -16.35
N SER A 394 -16.20 -1.32 -15.25
CA SER A 394 -15.38 -2.36 -14.61
C SER A 394 -16.13 -3.00 -13.45
N ARG A 395 -17.02 -3.96 -13.74
CA ARG A 395 -17.44 -4.92 -12.71
C ARG A 395 -16.25 -5.79 -12.35
N GLU A 396 -15.88 -5.83 -11.07
CA GLU A 396 -14.95 -6.83 -10.56
C GLU A 396 -15.44 -8.23 -10.97
N PHE A 397 -14.62 -8.96 -11.72
CA PHE A 397 -14.95 -10.31 -12.11
C PHE A 397 -14.70 -11.25 -10.94
N LYS A 398 -15.78 -11.56 -10.22
CA LYS A 398 -15.80 -12.53 -9.14
C LYS A 398 -16.64 -13.72 -9.62
N ALA A 399 -16.01 -14.88 -9.77
CA ALA A 399 -16.73 -16.12 -10.03
C ALA A 399 -17.19 -16.74 -8.70
N THR A 400 -18.41 -17.27 -8.68
CA THR A 400 -18.93 -18.01 -7.52
C THR A 400 -18.60 -19.47 -7.71
N ALA A 401 -17.77 -20.04 -6.84
CA ALA A 401 -17.37 -21.43 -6.87
C ALA A 401 -18.01 -22.20 -5.70
N ILE A 402 -18.58 -23.36 -6.01
CA ILE A 402 -19.13 -24.30 -5.02
C ILE A 402 -18.10 -25.40 -4.79
N ALA A 403 -17.83 -25.74 -3.52
CA ALA A 403 -16.86 -26.78 -3.13
C ALA A 403 -15.41 -26.50 -3.58
N SER A 404 -14.98 -25.23 -3.58
CA SER A 404 -13.59 -24.81 -3.79
C SER A 404 -12.88 -24.62 -2.44
N SER A 405 -11.59 -24.99 -2.37
CA SER A 405 -10.76 -24.72 -1.17
C SER A 405 -10.23 -23.28 -1.14
N LYS A 406 -10.42 -22.49 -2.21
CA LYS A 406 -9.87 -21.12 -2.37
C LYS A 406 -11.01 -20.09 -2.39
N GLY A 407 -10.68 -18.85 -2.00
CA GLY A 407 -11.62 -17.73 -2.02
C GLY A 407 -12.34 -17.48 -0.69
N VAL A 408 -13.14 -16.41 -0.64
CA VAL A 408 -13.87 -15.98 0.56
C VAL A 408 -15.25 -16.65 0.57
N ALA A 409 -15.59 -17.33 1.67
CA ALA A 409 -16.91 -17.88 1.86
C ALA A 409 -17.95 -16.75 1.96
N ILE A 410 -18.99 -16.82 1.13
CA ILE A 410 -20.07 -15.82 1.08
C ILE A 410 -21.42 -16.40 1.47
N ASP A 411 -21.59 -17.72 1.33
CA ASP A 411 -22.85 -18.41 1.62
C ASP A 411 -22.59 -19.90 1.89
N ALA A 412 -23.61 -20.62 2.38
CA ALA A 412 -23.59 -22.06 2.60
C ALA A 412 -24.90 -22.69 2.11
N ILE A 413 -24.81 -23.61 1.15
CA ILE A 413 -25.93 -24.25 0.50
C ILE A 413 -25.95 -25.78 0.72
N PRO A 414 -27.09 -26.46 0.56
CA PRO A 414 -27.13 -27.93 0.53
C PRO A 414 -26.25 -28.47 -0.61
N PRO A 415 -25.53 -29.60 -0.42
CA PRO A 415 -24.73 -30.20 -1.48
C PRO A 415 -25.64 -30.78 -2.57
N VAL A 416 -25.41 -30.40 -3.83
CA VAL A 416 -26.22 -30.87 -4.98
C VAL A 416 -25.73 -32.24 -5.46
N LYS A 417 -24.45 -32.58 -5.24
CA LYS A 417 -23.82 -33.87 -5.58
C LYS A 417 -22.91 -34.35 -4.47
N GLN A 418 -22.78 -35.66 -4.29
CA GLN A 418 -21.91 -36.27 -3.26
C GLN A 418 -20.43 -35.85 -3.34
N GLN A 419 -19.94 -35.51 -4.54
CA GLN A 419 -18.57 -35.00 -4.78
C GLN A 419 -18.34 -33.57 -4.24
N MET A 420 -19.35 -32.85 -3.77
CA MET A 420 -19.24 -31.49 -3.21
C MET A 420 -18.92 -31.46 -1.71
N LEU A 421 -18.75 -32.59 -1.04
CA LEU A 421 -18.49 -32.66 0.41
C LEU A 421 -17.05 -32.28 0.81
N VAL A 422 -16.32 -31.59 -0.04
CA VAL A 422 -14.90 -31.22 0.19
C VAL A 422 -14.75 -30.01 1.12
N ASP A 423 -15.73 -29.11 1.13
CA ASP A 423 -15.67 -27.87 1.93
C ASP A 423 -16.98 -27.67 2.71
N VAL A 424 -17.15 -28.47 3.75
CA VAL A 424 -18.36 -28.45 4.59
C VAL A 424 -18.31 -27.27 5.55
N ASP A 425 -19.42 -26.51 5.61
CA ASP A 425 -19.62 -25.48 6.63
C ASP A 425 -20.26 -26.07 7.89
N LEU A 426 -19.42 -26.36 8.90
CA LEU A 426 -19.88 -26.95 10.15
C LEU A 426 -20.91 -26.07 10.89
N PRO A 427 -20.70 -24.74 11.06
CA PRO A 427 -21.68 -23.88 11.71
C PRO A 427 -23.04 -23.85 10.98
N ALA A 428 -23.04 -23.75 9.67
CA ALA A 428 -24.28 -23.74 8.89
C ALA A 428 -24.99 -25.11 8.93
N SER A 429 -24.23 -26.21 8.95
CA SER A 429 -24.75 -27.57 9.07
C SER A 429 -25.37 -27.84 10.45
N LEU A 430 -24.72 -27.34 11.51
CA LEU A 430 -25.26 -27.42 12.87
C LEU A 430 -26.56 -26.60 13.01
N ARG A 431 -26.59 -25.36 12.48
CA ARG A 431 -27.80 -24.54 12.46
C ARG A 431 -28.95 -25.25 11.74
N ALA A 432 -28.68 -25.83 10.59
CA ALA A 432 -29.68 -26.60 9.84
C ALA A 432 -30.18 -27.82 10.64
N SER A 433 -29.33 -28.46 11.43
CA SER A 433 -29.68 -29.59 12.30
C SER A 433 -30.57 -29.17 13.47
N VAL A 434 -30.26 -28.05 14.13
CA VAL A 434 -31.04 -27.51 15.24
C VAL A 434 -32.45 -27.08 14.76
N VAL A 435 -32.52 -26.46 13.58
CA VAL A 435 -33.83 -26.06 12.99
C VAL A 435 -34.73 -27.27 12.70
N LEU A 436 -34.13 -28.38 12.26
CA LEU A 436 -34.88 -29.61 11.96
C LEU A 436 -35.20 -30.46 13.20
N ASN A 437 -34.37 -30.41 14.23
CA ASN A 437 -34.58 -31.15 15.46
C ASN A 437 -33.96 -30.43 16.65
N PRO A 438 -34.71 -29.60 17.38
CA PRO A 438 -34.21 -28.75 18.48
C PRO A 438 -33.94 -29.52 19.80
N THR A 439 -33.84 -30.85 19.76
CA THR A 439 -33.57 -31.67 20.96
C THR A 439 -32.09 -32.01 21.10
N LEU A 440 -31.61 -32.05 22.34
CA LEU A 440 -30.24 -32.51 22.65
C LEU A 440 -30.18 -34.04 22.86
N PRO A 441 -29.15 -34.72 22.37
CA PRO A 441 -27.98 -34.21 21.65
C PRO A 441 -28.29 -33.86 20.19
N ILE A 442 -27.63 -32.81 19.66
CA ILE A 442 -27.78 -32.40 18.27
C ILE A 442 -27.16 -33.48 17.35
N VAL A 443 -28.00 -34.07 16.50
CA VAL A 443 -27.57 -35.07 15.53
C VAL A 443 -27.54 -34.45 14.14
N VAL A 444 -26.37 -34.37 13.51
CA VAL A 444 -26.22 -33.85 12.14
C VAL A 444 -26.60 -34.97 11.14
N ARG A 445 -27.74 -34.82 10.51
CA ARG A 445 -28.18 -35.73 9.43
C ARG A 445 -27.57 -35.31 8.09
N PRO A 446 -27.41 -36.21 7.11
CA PRO A 446 -26.91 -35.86 5.77
C PRO A 446 -27.67 -34.71 5.08
N SER A 447 -28.98 -34.58 5.30
CA SER A 447 -29.80 -33.50 4.79
C SER A 447 -29.48 -32.12 5.38
N CYS A 448 -28.82 -32.09 6.54
CA CYS A 448 -28.45 -30.87 7.24
C CYS A 448 -27.06 -30.36 6.81
N ILE A 449 -26.29 -31.15 6.08
CA ILE A 449 -24.96 -30.74 5.63
C ILE A 449 -25.09 -29.52 4.71
N ARG A 450 -24.23 -28.54 4.94
CA ARG A 450 -24.09 -27.34 4.12
C ARG A 450 -22.65 -27.24 3.63
N VAL A 451 -22.47 -26.87 2.36
CA VAL A 451 -21.17 -26.65 1.73
C VAL A 451 -20.99 -25.16 1.44
N ARG A 452 -19.78 -24.67 1.63
CA ARG A 452 -19.45 -23.25 1.44
C ARG A 452 -19.51 -22.87 -0.04
N VAL A 453 -20.15 -21.75 -0.30
CA VAL A 453 -20.08 -21.06 -1.57
C VAL A 453 -19.01 -19.98 -1.44
N ARG A 454 -17.94 -20.09 -2.22
CA ARG A 454 -16.82 -19.14 -2.17
C ARG A 454 -16.82 -18.23 -3.38
N LYS A 455 -16.36 -17.01 -3.14
CA LYS A 455 -16.13 -16.01 -4.19
C LYS A 455 -14.65 -16.00 -4.51
N GLU A 456 -14.30 -16.48 -5.70
CA GLU A 456 -12.91 -16.51 -6.18
C GLU A 456 -12.63 -15.36 -7.13
N ARG A 457 -11.38 -14.91 -7.14
CA ARG A 457 -10.91 -13.96 -8.16
C ARG A 457 -10.50 -14.75 -9.40
N VAL A 458 -11.11 -14.41 -10.53
CA VAL A 458 -10.72 -14.97 -11.82
C VAL A 458 -9.38 -14.39 -12.24
N PRO A 459 -8.33 -15.20 -12.49
CA PRO A 459 -7.06 -14.69 -13.00
C PRO A 459 -7.30 -14.06 -14.37
N ALA A 460 -6.72 -12.87 -14.60
CA ALA A 460 -6.83 -12.16 -15.86
C ALA A 460 -5.45 -11.90 -16.46
N LEU A 461 -5.35 -12.00 -17.79
CA LEU A 461 -4.16 -11.67 -18.57
C LEU A 461 -4.49 -10.58 -19.59
N HIS A 462 -3.80 -9.46 -19.50
CA HIS A 462 -3.82 -8.38 -20.47
C HIS A 462 -2.56 -8.44 -21.32
N ILE A 463 -2.70 -8.67 -22.63
CA ILE A 463 -1.58 -8.56 -23.55
C ILE A 463 -1.72 -7.27 -24.34
N ILE A 464 -0.66 -6.47 -24.37
CA ILE A 464 -0.63 -5.20 -25.07
C ILE A 464 0.29 -5.33 -26.28
N LEU A 465 -0.27 -5.14 -27.47
CA LEU A 465 0.46 -5.07 -28.73
C LEU A 465 0.70 -3.59 -29.06
N LEU A 466 1.96 -3.19 -29.09
CA LEU A 466 2.36 -1.82 -29.37
C LEU A 466 3.08 -1.75 -30.71
N ASP A 467 2.52 -1.00 -31.66
CA ASP A 467 3.15 -0.68 -32.90
C ASP A 467 4.22 0.41 -32.71
N THR A 468 5.45 0.11 -33.12
CA THR A 468 6.56 1.06 -33.10
C THR A 468 7.16 1.29 -34.48
N SER A 469 6.39 1.04 -35.53
CA SER A 469 6.78 1.27 -36.94
C SER A 469 7.08 2.74 -37.23
N GLY A 470 7.68 3.01 -38.42
CA GLY A 470 8.09 4.35 -38.82
C GLY A 470 6.96 5.39 -38.90
N SER A 471 5.72 4.96 -39.13
CA SER A 471 4.53 5.82 -39.13
C SER A 471 4.17 6.36 -37.73
N MET A 472 4.61 5.70 -36.67
CA MET A 472 4.45 6.10 -35.26
C MET A 472 5.47 7.17 -34.81
N LEU A 473 6.51 7.47 -35.63
CA LEU A 473 7.54 8.48 -35.34
C LEU A 473 7.03 9.92 -35.17
N ILE A 474 5.78 10.19 -35.53
CA ILE A 474 5.16 11.47 -35.26
C ILE A 474 5.02 11.60 -33.74
N LYS A 475 5.80 12.53 -33.13
CA LYS A 475 5.92 12.73 -31.65
C LYS A 475 4.59 12.65 -30.88
N LYS A 476 3.47 13.12 -31.46
CA LYS A 476 2.12 13.04 -30.87
C LYS A 476 1.60 11.61 -30.73
N ARG A 477 1.86 10.71 -31.69
CA ARG A 477 1.32 9.34 -31.69
C ARG A 477 1.98 8.46 -30.63
N ILE A 478 3.28 8.58 -30.48
CA ILE A 478 4.04 7.83 -29.46
C ILE A 478 3.64 8.28 -28.06
N SER A 479 3.45 9.58 -27.83
CA SER A 479 3.01 10.07 -26.51
C SER A 479 1.61 9.57 -26.14
N VAL A 480 0.68 9.54 -27.11
CA VAL A 480 -0.67 8.97 -26.91
C VAL A 480 -0.58 7.47 -26.62
N ALA A 481 0.21 6.72 -27.41
CA ALA A 481 0.41 5.29 -27.20
C ALA A 481 1.01 4.98 -25.82
N LYS A 482 2.03 5.73 -25.39
CA LYS A 482 2.62 5.61 -24.05
C LYS A 482 1.61 5.95 -22.95
N HIS A 483 0.75 6.93 -23.15
CA HIS A 483 -0.29 7.30 -22.19
C HIS A 483 -1.34 6.20 -22.01
N ILE A 484 -1.84 5.63 -23.13
CA ILE A 484 -2.79 4.51 -23.10
C ILE A 484 -2.16 3.32 -22.40
N LEU A 485 -0.94 2.98 -22.77
CA LEU A 485 -0.19 1.88 -22.18
C LEU A 485 -0.03 2.07 -20.67
N LYS A 486 0.35 3.26 -20.22
CA LYS A 486 0.46 3.59 -18.79
C LYS A 486 -0.88 3.40 -18.06
N THR A 487 -1.97 3.90 -18.63
CA THR A 487 -3.33 3.75 -18.04
C THR A 487 -3.75 2.28 -17.92
N LEU A 488 -3.49 1.48 -18.98
CA LEU A 488 -3.79 0.04 -18.95
C LEU A 488 -2.97 -0.71 -17.90
N MET A 489 -1.69 -0.33 -17.74
CA MET A 489 -0.82 -0.91 -16.73
C MET A 489 -1.23 -0.51 -15.31
N GLU A 490 -1.63 0.74 -15.08
CA GLU A 490 -2.17 1.20 -13.79
C GLU A 490 -3.46 0.45 -13.41
N GLU A 491 -4.38 0.23 -14.38
CA GLU A 491 -5.56 -0.59 -14.14
C GLU A 491 -5.23 -2.05 -13.80
N ALA A 492 -4.29 -2.64 -14.53
CA ALA A 492 -3.84 -4.00 -14.29
C ALA A 492 -3.18 -4.15 -12.92
N TYR A 493 -2.43 -3.13 -12.49
CA TYR A 493 -1.83 -3.05 -11.16
C TYR A 493 -2.89 -3.06 -10.06
N VAL A 494 -3.88 -2.16 -10.15
CA VAL A 494 -4.98 -2.08 -9.17
C VAL A 494 -5.74 -3.41 -9.09
N LYS A 495 -5.94 -4.10 -10.22
CA LYS A 495 -6.68 -5.36 -10.32
C LYS A 495 -5.83 -6.61 -10.05
N ARG A 496 -4.50 -6.47 -9.84
CA ARG A 496 -3.52 -7.57 -9.71
C ARG A 496 -3.61 -8.61 -10.82
N THR A 497 -3.79 -8.15 -12.04
CA THR A 497 -3.84 -8.98 -13.25
C THR A 497 -2.45 -9.18 -13.84
N PHE A 498 -2.29 -10.22 -14.66
CA PHE A 498 -1.07 -10.41 -15.43
C PHE A 498 -1.06 -9.46 -16.62
N VAL A 499 0.10 -8.87 -16.90
CA VAL A 499 0.33 -8.02 -18.09
C VAL A 499 1.52 -8.54 -18.88
N SER A 500 1.40 -8.49 -20.20
CA SER A 500 2.49 -8.75 -21.15
C SER A 500 2.54 -7.63 -22.18
N LEU A 501 3.74 -7.23 -22.57
CA LEU A 501 3.98 -6.22 -23.59
C LEU A 501 4.72 -6.83 -24.78
N ILE A 502 4.11 -6.79 -25.95
CA ILE A 502 4.69 -7.22 -27.22
C ILE A 502 4.78 -5.98 -28.11
N VAL A 503 6.00 -5.70 -28.58
CA VAL A 503 6.28 -4.61 -29.52
C VAL A 503 6.52 -5.23 -30.86
N PHE A 504 5.96 -4.66 -31.93
CA PHE A 504 6.16 -5.14 -33.27
C PHE A 504 6.66 -4.05 -34.21
N ARG A 505 7.71 -4.40 -34.96
CA ARG A 505 8.35 -3.53 -35.96
C ARG A 505 9.22 -4.33 -36.95
N GLY A 506 9.50 -3.77 -38.11
CA GLY A 506 10.35 -4.42 -39.11
C GLY A 506 9.68 -5.67 -39.67
N VAL A 507 10.27 -6.84 -39.45
CA VAL A 507 9.74 -8.13 -39.91
C VAL A 507 9.30 -9.05 -38.78
N ASP A 508 9.51 -8.66 -37.51
CA ASP A 508 9.25 -9.52 -36.34
C ASP A 508 8.56 -8.77 -35.20
N ALA A 509 8.04 -9.54 -34.26
CA ALA A 509 7.46 -9.06 -33.02
C ALA A 509 8.30 -9.52 -31.82
N ALA A 510 8.71 -8.60 -30.96
CA ALA A 510 9.51 -8.88 -29.78
C ALA A 510 8.63 -8.79 -28.50
N THR A 511 8.72 -9.80 -27.63
CA THR A 511 8.16 -9.70 -26.29
C THR A 511 9.14 -8.92 -25.42
N ILE A 512 8.74 -7.72 -25.02
CA ILE A 512 9.53 -6.88 -24.13
C ILE A 512 9.28 -7.26 -22.67
N VAL A 513 8.02 -7.61 -22.35
CA VAL A 513 7.61 -8.06 -21.02
C VAL A 513 6.80 -9.34 -21.13
N GLU A 514 7.32 -10.42 -20.58
CA GLU A 514 6.57 -11.67 -20.46
C GLU A 514 5.40 -11.52 -19.48
N PRO A 515 4.37 -12.40 -19.55
CA PRO A 515 3.22 -12.34 -18.65
C PRO A 515 3.64 -12.28 -17.17
N THR A 516 3.54 -11.10 -16.56
CA THR A 516 3.97 -10.84 -15.18
C THR A 516 2.93 -10.03 -14.41
N ARG A 517 2.96 -10.12 -13.09
CA ARG A 517 2.26 -9.19 -12.17
C ARG A 517 3.16 -8.04 -11.71
N ASN A 518 4.46 -8.13 -11.97
CA ASN A 518 5.41 -7.07 -11.66
C ASN A 518 5.45 -6.04 -12.81
N LEU A 519 4.73 -4.96 -12.64
CA LEU A 519 4.58 -3.91 -13.66
C LEU A 519 5.76 -2.93 -13.70
N GLU A 520 6.61 -2.92 -12.68
CA GLU A 520 7.77 -2.03 -12.66
C GLU A 520 8.78 -2.42 -13.74
N ILE A 521 8.95 -3.72 -13.98
CA ILE A 521 9.74 -4.24 -15.11
C ILE A 521 9.15 -3.74 -16.43
N ALA A 522 7.82 -3.77 -16.54
CA ALA A 522 7.13 -3.33 -17.74
C ALA A 522 7.26 -1.80 -17.97
N PHE A 523 7.27 -0.99 -16.89
CA PHE A 523 7.47 0.47 -17.00
C PHE A 523 8.90 0.84 -17.40
N ARG A 524 9.91 0.21 -16.82
CA ARG A 524 11.34 0.45 -17.19
C ARG A 524 11.60 0.11 -18.65
N SER A 525 11.03 -0.99 -19.14
CA SER A 525 11.17 -1.41 -20.54
C SER A 525 10.51 -0.46 -21.55
N LEU A 526 9.63 0.45 -21.13
CA LEU A 526 8.99 1.44 -22.01
C LEU A 526 9.91 2.59 -22.43
N GLU A 527 10.91 2.91 -21.63
CA GLU A 527 11.84 4.01 -21.92
C GLU A 527 12.83 3.63 -23.01
N GLU A 528 13.10 2.33 -23.16
CA GLU A 528 14.10 1.78 -24.09
C GLU A 528 13.52 1.28 -25.42
N ILE A 529 12.22 1.48 -25.72
CA ILE A 529 11.58 0.96 -26.93
C ILE A 529 12.13 1.67 -28.18
N PRO A 530 12.86 0.98 -29.07
CA PRO A 530 13.33 1.55 -30.29
C PRO A 530 12.19 1.71 -31.32
N VAL A 531 12.20 2.79 -32.09
CA VAL A 531 11.16 3.16 -33.05
C VAL A 531 11.67 3.10 -34.48
N GLY A 532 10.85 2.59 -35.43
CA GLY A 532 11.13 2.56 -36.87
C GLY A 532 10.92 1.21 -37.52
N GLY A 533 10.79 1.16 -38.85
CA GLY A 533 10.60 -0.07 -39.63
C GLY A 533 9.16 -0.33 -40.07
N SER A 534 8.92 -1.53 -40.64
CA SER A 534 7.61 -2.00 -41.13
C SER A 534 6.70 -2.51 -40.00
N THR A 535 5.47 -2.94 -40.32
CA THR A 535 4.43 -3.32 -39.34
C THR A 535 4.03 -4.79 -39.50
N PRO A 536 4.69 -5.75 -38.81
CA PRO A 536 4.39 -7.20 -38.89
C PRO A 536 3.23 -7.57 -37.94
N PHE A 537 2.04 -7.15 -38.32
CA PHE A 537 0.85 -7.26 -37.47
C PHE A 537 0.44 -8.70 -37.15
N THR A 538 0.47 -9.58 -38.17
CA THR A 538 0.09 -11.00 -38.02
C THR A 538 1.03 -11.76 -37.10
N THR A 539 2.34 -11.50 -37.20
CA THR A 539 3.35 -12.11 -36.31
C THR A 539 3.11 -11.74 -34.86
N ALA A 540 2.74 -10.47 -34.59
CA ALA A 540 2.40 -10.01 -33.23
C ALA A 540 1.15 -10.70 -32.70
N LEU A 541 0.11 -10.86 -33.52
CA LEU A 541 -1.10 -11.58 -33.15
C LEU A 541 -0.80 -13.06 -32.83
N LEU A 542 -0.03 -13.76 -33.65
CA LEU A 542 0.35 -15.17 -33.38
C LEU A 542 1.11 -15.32 -32.08
N LYS A 543 2.01 -14.40 -31.79
CA LYS A 543 2.79 -14.43 -30.53
C LYS A 543 1.88 -14.23 -29.31
N ALA A 544 0.95 -13.28 -29.35
CA ALA A 544 -0.04 -13.07 -28.30
C ALA A 544 -0.97 -14.27 -28.13
N LEU A 545 -1.40 -14.88 -29.22
CA LEU A 545 -2.24 -16.08 -29.22
C LEU A 545 -1.57 -17.25 -28.47
N ASN A 546 -0.27 -17.45 -28.65
CA ASN A 546 0.49 -18.49 -27.95
C ASN A 546 0.52 -18.26 -26.44
N TYR A 547 0.69 -17.02 -25.99
CA TYR A 547 0.59 -16.69 -24.57
C TYR A 547 -0.81 -16.95 -24.02
N PHE A 548 -1.87 -16.60 -24.74
CA PHE A 548 -3.25 -16.89 -24.32
C PHE A 548 -3.54 -18.40 -24.25
N LYS A 549 -3.06 -19.18 -25.24
CA LYS A 549 -3.19 -20.65 -25.22
C LYS A 549 -2.47 -21.25 -24.00
N THR A 550 -1.29 -20.78 -23.70
CA THR A 550 -0.53 -21.22 -22.51
C THR A 550 -1.21 -20.83 -21.22
N PHE A 551 -1.68 -19.60 -21.12
CA PHE A 551 -2.38 -19.11 -19.92
C PHE A 551 -3.69 -19.86 -19.64
N LYS A 552 -4.46 -20.18 -20.69
CA LYS A 552 -5.70 -20.98 -20.56
C LYS A 552 -5.43 -22.43 -20.12
N ARG A 553 -4.24 -22.99 -20.42
CA ARG A 553 -3.84 -24.32 -19.92
C ARG A 553 -3.50 -24.32 -18.43
N VAL A 554 -2.95 -23.21 -17.94
CA VAL A 554 -2.49 -23.08 -16.53
C VAL A 554 -3.65 -22.72 -15.61
N PHE A 555 -4.59 -21.87 -16.07
CA PHE A 555 -5.68 -21.35 -15.25
C PHE A 555 -7.04 -21.81 -15.78
N LYS A 556 -7.93 -22.17 -14.87
CA LYS A 556 -9.31 -22.56 -15.21
C LYS A 556 -10.14 -21.29 -15.47
N GLU A 557 -10.71 -21.20 -16.68
CA GLU A 557 -11.58 -20.08 -17.11
C GLU A 557 -10.98 -18.68 -16.88
N PRO A 558 -9.74 -18.40 -17.31
CA PRO A 558 -9.12 -17.09 -17.14
C PRO A 558 -9.80 -16.03 -18.02
N LYS A 559 -9.81 -14.78 -17.54
CA LYS A 559 -10.15 -13.64 -18.39
C LYS A 559 -8.94 -13.27 -19.25
N MET A 560 -9.12 -13.14 -20.56
CA MET A 560 -8.06 -12.82 -21.51
C MET A 560 -8.46 -11.59 -22.31
N VAL A 561 -7.60 -10.55 -22.32
CA VAL A 561 -7.86 -9.29 -23.00
C VAL A 561 -6.65 -8.93 -23.85
N LEU A 562 -6.88 -8.67 -25.12
CA LEU A 562 -5.87 -8.16 -26.06
C LEU A 562 -6.11 -6.67 -26.29
N HIS A 563 -5.08 -5.85 -26.02
CA HIS A 563 -5.07 -4.43 -26.36
C HIS A 563 -4.14 -4.18 -27.54
N ILE A 564 -4.63 -3.54 -28.58
CA ILE A 564 -3.85 -3.24 -29.80
C ILE A 564 -3.73 -1.73 -29.93
N ILE A 565 -2.51 -1.21 -29.99
CA ILE A 565 -2.22 0.21 -30.15
C ILE A 565 -1.42 0.38 -31.44
N SER A 566 -2.05 0.87 -32.52
CA SER A 566 -1.45 1.02 -33.84
C SER A 566 -2.13 2.13 -34.64
N ASP A 567 -1.53 2.55 -35.74
CA ASP A 567 -2.16 3.42 -36.75
C ASP A 567 -2.96 2.65 -37.82
N GLY A 568 -3.11 1.32 -37.66
CA GLY A 568 -3.91 0.45 -38.52
C GLY A 568 -3.22 0.02 -39.83
N ARG A 569 -1.99 0.47 -40.08
CA ARG A 569 -1.24 0.18 -41.32
C ARG A 569 -0.39 -1.07 -41.14
N ALA A 570 -0.90 -2.23 -41.55
CA ALA A 570 -0.10 -3.45 -41.64
C ALA A 570 0.47 -3.62 -43.07
N ASN A 571 1.74 -3.91 -43.17
CA ASN A 571 2.44 -4.05 -44.46
C ASN A 571 3.30 -5.33 -44.56
N VAL A 572 3.37 -6.12 -43.50
CA VAL A 572 4.07 -7.42 -43.48
C VAL A 572 3.10 -8.51 -43.03
N PHE A 573 2.87 -9.49 -43.87
CA PHE A 573 2.00 -10.63 -43.68
C PHE A 573 2.77 -11.92 -43.94
N LEU A 574 2.31 -13.04 -43.40
CA LEU A 574 2.94 -14.34 -43.55
C LEU A 574 2.57 -14.99 -44.91
N THR A 575 1.38 -14.67 -45.40
CA THR A 575 0.87 -15.22 -46.67
C THR A 575 0.58 -14.11 -47.67
N LYS A 576 0.37 -14.51 -48.93
CA LYS A 576 -0.02 -13.59 -50.03
C LYS A 576 -1.50 -13.14 -49.94
N ARG A 577 -2.28 -13.66 -48.97
CA ARG A 577 -3.71 -13.34 -48.76
C ARG A 577 -3.95 -12.77 -47.39
N PRO A 578 -3.65 -11.48 -47.16
CA PRO A 578 -3.72 -10.86 -45.82
C PRO A 578 -5.06 -10.95 -45.16
N LYS A 579 -6.15 -10.86 -45.92
CA LYS A 579 -7.53 -10.91 -45.35
C LYS A 579 -7.87 -12.29 -44.81
N ASP A 580 -7.55 -13.35 -45.57
CA ASP A 580 -7.87 -14.74 -45.18
C ASP A 580 -7.09 -15.10 -43.89
N GLU A 581 -5.81 -14.74 -43.85
CA GLU A 581 -4.94 -14.94 -42.69
C GLU A 581 -5.46 -14.26 -41.43
N LEU A 582 -5.94 -13.03 -41.54
CA LEU A 582 -6.50 -12.29 -40.37
C LEU A 582 -7.86 -12.85 -39.93
N LEU A 583 -8.68 -13.36 -40.85
CA LEU A 583 -9.96 -13.98 -40.52
C LEU A 583 -9.76 -15.33 -39.82
N GLU A 584 -8.81 -16.16 -40.27
CA GLU A 584 -8.45 -17.41 -39.58
C GLU A 584 -7.98 -17.15 -38.14
N LEU A 585 -7.09 -16.15 -37.94
CA LEU A 585 -6.65 -15.76 -36.61
C LEU A 585 -7.80 -15.22 -35.76
N ALA A 586 -8.70 -14.43 -36.32
CA ALA A 586 -9.85 -13.91 -35.63
C ALA A 586 -10.77 -15.01 -35.08
N GLU A 587 -10.96 -16.11 -35.84
CA GLU A 587 -11.70 -17.27 -35.37
C GLU A 587 -11.01 -17.97 -34.19
N GLU A 588 -9.68 -18.12 -34.21
CA GLU A 588 -8.95 -18.71 -33.09
C GLU A 588 -9.08 -17.87 -31.83
N TYR A 589 -8.97 -16.53 -31.92
CA TYR A 589 -9.18 -15.63 -30.81
C TYR A 589 -10.59 -15.71 -30.23
N LYS A 590 -11.58 -15.82 -31.10
CA LYS A 590 -12.99 -15.98 -30.73
C LYS A 590 -13.26 -17.31 -30.00
N MET A 591 -12.70 -18.42 -30.48
CA MET A 591 -12.80 -19.73 -29.83
C MET A 591 -12.11 -19.78 -28.47
N LEU A 592 -11.05 -19.01 -28.28
CA LEU A 592 -10.38 -18.88 -27.00
C LEU A 592 -11.15 -18.00 -26.01
N GLY A 593 -12.09 -17.18 -26.48
CA GLY A 593 -12.86 -16.23 -25.66
C GLY A 593 -12.05 -14.99 -25.27
N VAL A 594 -11.12 -14.55 -26.14
CA VAL A 594 -10.31 -13.35 -25.90
C VAL A 594 -11.11 -12.10 -26.24
N GLU A 595 -11.19 -11.16 -25.28
CA GLU A 595 -11.75 -9.82 -25.52
C GLU A 595 -10.69 -8.95 -26.24
N VAL A 596 -11.04 -8.36 -27.39
CA VAL A 596 -10.12 -7.54 -28.18
C VAL A 596 -10.55 -6.08 -28.10
N VAL A 597 -9.58 -5.21 -27.80
CA VAL A 597 -9.75 -3.75 -27.72
C VAL A 597 -8.65 -3.07 -28.51
N ALA A 598 -9.01 -2.32 -29.54
CA ALA A 598 -8.03 -1.61 -30.36
C ALA A 598 -8.13 -0.09 -30.23
N TYR A 599 -6.99 0.55 -30.21
CA TYR A 599 -6.78 1.99 -30.12
C TYR A 599 -6.08 2.50 -31.37
N HIS A 600 -6.82 3.19 -32.25
CA HIS A 600 -6.30 3.72 -33.50
C HIS A 600 -5.75 5.12 -33.32
N THR A 601 -4.45 5.30 -33.54
CA THR A 601 -3.71 6.55 -33.24
C THR A 601 -3.52 7.48 -34.44
N ALA A 602 -4.11 7.21 -35.61
CA ALA A 602 -3.99 8.06 -36.79
C ALA A 602 -5.12 9.11 -36.87
N SER A 603 -4.76 10.38 -37.07
CA SER A 603 -5.71 11.42 -37.45
C SER A 603 -6.17 11.22 -38.91
N SER A 604 -7.46 11.29 -39.13
CA SER A 604 -8.12 11.09 -40.43
C SER A 604 -7.69 12.13 -41.44
N THR A 605 -6.80 11.77 -42.37
CA THR A 605 -6.77 12.34 -43.73
C THR A 605 -5.97 11.43 -44.65
N MET A 606 -6.60 10.95 -45.73
CA MET A 606 -6.11 10.07 -46.79
C MET A 606 -5.88 8.59 -46.44
N ALA A 607 -6.96 7.83 -46.34
CA ALA A 607 -6.93 6.36 -46.34
C ALA A 607 -6.88 5.81 -47.78
N ILE A 608 -5.66 5.55 -48.30
CA ILE A 608 -5.47 4.79 -49.55
C ILE A 608 -5.27 3.29 -49.24
N MET A 609 -4.96 2.92 -48.01
CA MET A 609 -4.74 1.52 -47.60
C MET A 609 -5.87 1.00 -46.67
N PRO A 610 -6.20 -0.31 -46.80
CA PRO A 610 -7.19 -0.94 -45.90
C PRO A 610 -6.71 -0.90 -44.43
N ASP A 611 -7.61 -0.63 -43.50
CA ASP A 611 -7.36 -0.73 -42.08
C ASP A 611 -7.51 -2.20 -41.65
N TYR A 612 -6.40 -2.93 -41.66
CA TYR A 612 -6.34 -4.34 -41.31
C TYR A 612 -6.59 -4.59 -39.81
N MET A 613 -6.25 -3.65 -38.95
CA MET A 613 -6.60 -3.73 -37.52
C MET A 613 -8.10 -3.68 -37.29
N LYS A 614 -8.79 -2.77 -37.99
CA LYS A 614 -10.25 -2.66 -37.92
C LYS A 614 -10.91 -3.96 -38.42
N LEU A 615 -10.46 -4.51 -39.53
CA LEU A 615 -10.96 -5.77 -40.09
C LEU A 615 -10.83 -6.94 -39.10
N PHE A 616 -9.69 -7.08 -38.42
CA PHE A 616 -9.46 -8.12 -37.42
C PHE A 616 -10.38 -7.93 -36.21
N VAL A 617 -10.47 -6.69 -35.69
CA VAL A 617 -11.30 -6.39 -34.49
C VAL A 617 -12.79 -6.65 -34.76
N GLU A 618 -13.29 -6.27 -35.93
CA GLU A 618 -14.67 -6.54 -36.33
C GLU A 618 -14.95 -8.05 -36.48
N ALA A 619 -14.01 -8.80 -37.04
CA ALA A 619 -14.12 -10.26 -37.19
C ALA A 619 -14.16 -10.98 -35.84
N VAL A 620 -13.40 -10.54 -34.85
CA VAL A 620 -13.43 -11.11 -33.49
C VAL A 620 -14.69 -10.66 -32.72
N GLY A 621 -15.31 -9.55 -33.10
CA GLY A 621 -16.39 -8.91 -32.34
C GLY A 621 -15.87 -8.02 -31.21
N GLY A 622 -14.68 -7.44 -31.38
CA GLY A 622 -14.00 -6.58 -30.41
C GLY A 622 -14.46 -5.11 -30.43
N ARG A 623 -13.83 -4.30 -29.61
CA ARG A 623 -14.06 -2.85 -29.52
C ARG A 623 -12.95 -2.06 -30.22
N TYR A 624 -13.34 -1.06 -31.00
CA TYR A 624 -12.42 -0.24 -31.77
C TYR A 624 -12.62 1.25 -31.42
N TYR A 625 -11.55 1.90 -30.96
CA TYR A 625 -11.54 3.31 -30.59
C TYR A 625 -10.60 4.11 -31.50
N LYS A 626 -11.08 5.23 -32.03
CA LYS A 626 -10.25 6.25 -32.68
C LYS A 626 -9.87 7.31 -31.66
N ILE A 627 -8.58 7.63 -31.55
CA ILE A 627 -8.02 8.57 -30.58
C ILE A 627 -7.30 9.71 -31.32
#